data_ed12e600b889c91e52f6f2e38b89d9a6
#
_entry.id   ed12e600b889c91e52f6f2e38b89d9a6
#
_cell.length_a   1.000
_cell.length_b   1.000
_cell.length_c   1.000
_cell.angle_alpha   90.00
_cell.angle_beta   90.00
_cell.angle_gamma   90.00
#
_symmetry.space_group_name_H-M   'P 1'
#
loop_
_entity.id
_entity.type
_entity.pdbx_description
1 polymer ?
#
loop_
_entity_poly.entity_id
_entity_poly.type
_entity_poly.pdbx_seq_one_letter_code
_entity_poly.pdbx_strand_id
1 'polypeptide(L)'
;MKKLLGSLAAALICTATASAQMFNLRVEAGPVFSFSSLTEHGTKVLSAGTKVGYHVGALADISLTKGLYASTGLSFEMKGTRDHSYLDGKTLKVNKEALNEITIHYLQIPVNVGYRLSLTPSIRFALQTGPYFAVALGGTQNTGLKTTDAVKSFDIFKEGVFGLDKANRFDVGWGASAMLYLGSIYGTIGADFGFLNVAQTDPSGIADQIKGLSLKNSTVYIGLGYCF
;
A
#
# COMPACT_ATOMS: atom_id res chain seq x y z
N MET A 1 -23.19 -17.85 -3.69
CA MET A 1 -21.90 -17.19 -3.42
C MET A 1 -21.63 -16.98 -1.91
N LYS A 2 -22.58 -16.46 -1.10
CA LYS A 2 -22.36 -16.25 0.37
C LYS A 2 -22.06 -17.53 1.16
N LYS A 3 -22.60 -18.67 0.75
CA LYS A 3 -22.36 -19.97 1.42
C LYS A 3 -20.98 -20.57 1.07
N LEU A 4 -20.42 -20.26 -0.12
CA LEU A 4 -19.08 -20.72 -0.51
C LEU A 4 -17.97 -19.95 0.23
N LEU A 5 -18.14 -18.64 0.47
CA LEU A 5 -17.18 -17.88 1.28
C LEU A 5 -17.15 -18.35 2.73
N GLY A 6 -18.31 -18.69 3.30
CA GLY A 6 -18.38 -19.22 4.67
C GLY A 6 -17.72 -20.59 4.82
N SER A 7 -17.84 -21.48 3.82
CA SER A 7 -17.19 -22.79 3.85
C SER A 7 -15.69 -22.71 3.64
N LEU A 8 -15.20 -21.75 2.82
CA LEU A 8 -13.76 -21.53 2.62
C LEU A 8 -13.09 -20.96 3.89
N ALA A 9 -13.77 -20.04 4.58
CA ALA A 9 -13.30 -19.50 5.86
C ALA A 9 -13.30 -20.57 6.96
N ALA A 10 -14.33 -21.42 7.02
CA ALA A 10 -14.42 -22.53 7.98
C ALA A 10 -13.36 -23.62 7.69
N ALA A 11 -13.07 -23.93 6.41
CA ALA A 11 -12.05 -24.90 6.03
C ALA A 11 -10.64 -24.41 6.39
N LEU A 12 -10.34 -23.11 6.24
CA LEU A 12 -9.09 -22.50 6.67
C LEU A 12 -8.91 -22.55 8.20
N ILE A 13 -9.98 -22.45 8.97
CA ILE A 13 -9.93 -22.52 10.44
C ILE A 13 -9.75 -23.98 10.91
N CYS A 14 -10.37 -24.96 10.25
CA CYS A 14 -10.30 -26.37 10.66
C CYS A 14 -8.97 -27.05 10.37
N THR A 15 -8.17 -26.59 9.41
CA THR A 15 -6.83 -27.15 9.14
C THR A 15 -5.75 -26.64 10.10
N ALA A 16 -6.04 -25.59 10.88
CA ALA A 16 -5.09 -24.99 11.84
C ALA A 16 -4.88 -25.81 13.12
N THR A 17 -5.73 -26.78 13.42
CA THR A 17 -5.67 -27.52 14.70
C THR A 17 -4.66 -28.67 14.75
N ALA A 18 -4.11 -29.10 13.59
CA ALA A 18 -3.18 -30.23 13.53
C ALA A 18 -1.70 -29.84 13.61
N SER A 19 -1.36 -28.56 13.56
CA SER A 19 0.04 -28.08 13.56
C SER A 19 0.23 -26.79 14.35
N ALA A 20 -0.43 -26.65 15.47
CA ALA A 20 -0.48 -25.42 16.29
C ALA A 20 0.90 -24.89 16.76
N GLN A 21 1.99 -25.63 16.58
CA GLN A 21 3.35 -25.17 16.87
C GLN A 21 4.06 -24.52 15.68
N MET A 22 3.54 -24.64 14.46
CA MET A 22 4.20 -24.13 13.25
C MET A 22 3.55 -22.87 12.70
N PHE A 23 2.29 -22.56 13.05
CA PHE A 23 1.54 -21.45 12.49
C PHE A 23 1.15 -20.46 13.58
N ASN A 24 1.39 -19.18 13.35
CA ASN A 24 0.85 -18.08 14.15
C ASN A 24 -0.01 -17.21 13.25
N LEU A 25 -1.27 -17.07 13.59
CA LEU A 25 -2.15 -16.11 12.92
C LEU A 25 -2.05 -14.77 13.63
N ARG A 26 -1.97 -13.69 12.86
CA ARG A 26 -1.96 -12.34 13.39
C ARG A 26 -2.85 -11.41 12.58
N VAL A 27 -3.43 -10.45 13.24
CA VAL A 27 -4.19 -9.36 12.61
C VAL A 27 -3.56 -8.04 13.01
N GLU A 28 -3.59 -7.07 12.11
CA GLU A 28 -3.06 -5.74 12.39
C GLU A 28 -3.85 -4.65 11.68
N ALA A 29 -3.83 -3.46 12.24
CA ALA A 29 -4.42 -2.29 11.63
C ALA A 29 -3.68 -1.03 12.07
N GLY A 30 -3.68 -0.01 11.22
CA GLY A 30 -3.10 1.28 11.55
C GLY A 30 -3.06 2.28 10.41
N PRO A 31 -2.54 3.48 10.66
CA PRO A 31 -2.35 4.49 9.64
C PRO A 31 -1.22 4.16 8.66
N VAL A 32 -1.42 4.57 7.41
CA VAL A 32 -0.45 4.51 6.32
C VAL A 32 -0.17 5.94 5.86
N PHE A 33 1.09 6.26 5.71
CA PHE A 33 1.57 7.52 5.14
C PHE A 33 2.13 7.22 3.75
N SER A 34 1.43 7.66 2.72
CA SER A 34 1.81 7.41 1.33
C SER A 34 2.54 8.61 0.75
N PHE A 35 3.60 8.33 0.02
CA PHE A 35 4.41 9.31 -0.69
C PHE A 35 4.49 8.86 -2.14
N SER A 36 4.20 9.76 -3.06
CA SER A 36 4.43 9.51 -4.48
C SER A 36 5.54 10.42 -5.00
N SER A 37 6.46 9.85 -5.73
CA SER A 37 7.49 10.62 -6.42
C SER A 37 7.28 10.55 -7.92
N LEU A 38 7.19 11.71 -8.54
CA LEU A 38 7.18 11.85 -9.98
C LEU A 38 8.63 11.98 -10.43
N THR A 39 9.08 11.04 -11.24
CA THR A 39 10.44 11.00 -11.77
C THR A 39 10.39 11.10 -13.29
N GLU A 40 11.14 12.01 -13.88
CA GLU A 40 11.32 12.16 -15.32
C GLU A 40 12.78 11.86 -15.67
N HIS A 41 13.01 10.89 -16.56
CA HIS A 41 14.36 10.46 -16.98
C HIS A 41 15.32 10.20 -15.80
N GLY A 42 14.82 9.66 -14.68
CA GLY A 42 15.63 9.38 -13.50
C GLY A 42 15.85 10.57 -12.56
N THR A 43 15.41 11.76 -12.92
CA THR A 43 15.48 12.96 -12.07
C THR A 43 14.14 13.19 -11.38
N LYS A 44 14.14 13.38 -10.05
CA LYS A 44 12.94 13.66 -9.27
C LYS A 44 12.44 15.07 -9.60
N VAL A 45 11.31 15.14 -10.31
CA VAL A 45 10.75 16.43 -10.80
C VAL A 45 9.75 17.00 -9.81
N LEU A 46 9.00 16.15 -9.11
CA LEU A 46 8.01 16.58 -8.13
C LEU A 46 7.94 15.57 -6.96
N SER A 47 7.87 16.09 -5.74
CA SER A 47 7.41 15.30 -4.58
C SER A 47 5.95 15.62 -4.38
N ALA A 48 5.09 14.68 -4.68
CA ALA A 48 3.68 14.82 -4.34
C ALA A 48 3.52 14.75 -2.80
N GLY A 49 2.59 15.51 -2.27
CA GLY A 49 2.37 15.61 -0.84
C GLY A 49 1.98 14.27 -0.22
N THR A 50 2.24 14.15 1.08
CA THR A 50 1.88 12.98 1.88
C THR A 50 0.37 12.83 1.98
N LYS A 51 -0.13 11.62 1.74
CA LYS A 51 -1.51 11.25 2.05
C LYS A 51 -1.55 10.26 3.20
N VAL A 52 -2.42 10.55 4.16
CA VAL A 52 -2.72 9.62 5.25
C VAL A 52 -3.83 8.69 4.81
N GLY A 53 -3.57 7.40 4.89
CA GLY A 53 -4.48 6.30 4.66
C GLY A 53 -4.55 5.37 5.85
N TYR A 54 -5.00 4.15 5.61
CA TYR A 54 -5.05 3.09 6.62
C TYR A 54 -4.72 1.73 5.99
N HIS A 55 -4.28 0.80 6.83
CA HIS A 55 -4.17 -0.61 6.48
C HIS A 55 -4.89 -1.48 7.51
N VAL A 56 -5.39 -2.62 7.04
CA VAL A 56 -5.91 -3.70 7.88
C VAL A 56 -5.44 -5.01 7.26
N GLY A 57 -4.77 -5.85 8.05
CA GLY A 57 -4.18 -7.08 7.56
C GLY A 57 -4.50 -8.29 8.43
N ALA A 58 -4.59 -9.46 7.78
CA ALA A 58 -4.60 -10.77 8.41
C ALA A 58 -3.47 -11.59 7.80
N LEU A 59 -2.54 -12.03 8.63
CA LEU A 59 -1.28 -12.64 8.22
C LEU A 59 -1.07 -13.96 8.96
N ALA A 60 -0.40 -14.90 8.31
CA ALA A 60 0.00 -16.17 8.89
C ALA A 60 1.52 -16.28 8.83
N ASP A 61 2.13 -16.53 9.98
CA ASP A 61 3.56 -16.79 10.11
C ASP A 61 3.80 -18.28 10.22
N ILE A 62 4.69 -18.82 9.40
CA ILE A 62 5.11 -20.20 9.37
C ILE A 62 6.53 -20.27 9.96
N SER A 63 6.69 -20.88 11.12
CA SER A 63 8.01 -21.05 11.74
C SER A 63 8.85 -22.05 10.95
N LEU A 64 10.02 -21.63 10.48
CA LEU A 64 10.94 -22.45 9.69
C LEU A 64 12.02 -23.08 10.59
N THR A 65 12.66 -22.27 11.41
CA THR A 65 13.67 -22.70 12.39
C THR A 65 13.59 -21.81 13.63
N LYS A 66 14.51 -21.97 14.58
CA LYS A 66 14.57 -21.10 15.78
C LYS A 66 14.67 -19.62 15.38
N GLY A 67 13.55 -18.91 15.54
CA GLY A 67 13.44 -17.48 15.23
C GLY A 67 13.16 -17.13 13.77
N LEU A 68 13.53 -17.95 12.80
CA LEU A 68 13.26 -17.72 11.38
C LEU A 68 11.83 -18.14 11.03
N TYR A 69 11.11 -17.28 10.31
CA TYR A 69 9.75 -17.55 9.86
C TYR A 69 9.49 -16.99 8.45
N ALA A 70 8.55 -17.60 7.75
CA ALA A 70 7.93 -17.03 6.56
C ALA A 70 6.56 -16.46 6.92
N SER A 71 6.17 -15.37 6.30
CA SER A 71 4.88 -14.71 6.57
C SER A 71 4.19 -14.36 5.26
N THR A 72 2.89 -14.67 5.19
CA THR A 72 2.04 -14.24 4.08
C THR A 72 0.63 -14.01 4.58
N GLY A 73 -0.22 -13.41 3.76
CA GLY A 73 -1.61 -13.15 4.10
C GLY A 73 -2.28 -12.18 3.16
N LEU A 74 -3.26 -11.47 3.68
CA LEU A 74 -3.99 -10.44 2.96
C LEU A 74 -3.97 -9.15 3.77
N SER A 75 -3.64 -8.04 3.13
CA SER A 75 -3.85 -6.72 3.68
C SER A 75 -4.64 -5.84 2.71
N PHE A 76 -5.52 -5.04 3.29
CA PHE A 76 -6.26 -4.01 2.58
C PHE A 76 -5.64 -2.67 2.95
N GLU A 77 -5.23 -1.91 1.94
CA GLU A 77 -4.50 -0.67 2.13
C GLU A 77 -5.08 0.47 1.31
N MET A 78 -5.21 1.64 1.92
CA MET A 78 -5.54 2.88 1.25
C MET A 78 -4.26 3.68 1.05
N LYS A 79 -3.82 3.77 -0.22
CA LYS A 79 -2.63 4.54 -0.65
C LYS A 79 -3.05 5.72 -1.51
N GLY A 80 -2.16 6.66 -1.71
CA GLY A 80 -2.42 7.77 -2.62
C GLY A 80 -1.49 8.95 -2.43
N THR A 81 -1.87 10.07 -3.03
CA THR A 81 -1.13 11.32 -2.92
C THR A 81 -2.10 12.49 -2.76
N ARG A 82 -1.68 13.51 -2.05
CA ARG A 82 -2.39 14.77 -1.93
C ARG A 82 -1.42 15.89 -2.26
N ASP A 83 -1.70 16.63 -3.31
CA ASP A 83 -0.94 17.81 -3.69
C ASP A 83 -1.83 19.06 -3.58
N HIS A 84 -1.23 20.14 -3.11
CA HIS A 84 -1.88 21.46 -2.99
C HIS A 84 -1.37 22.46 -4.03
N SER A 85 -0.55 22.01 -4.97
CA SER A 85 0.00 22.84 -6.03
C SER A 85 -0.45 22.38 -7.40
N TYR A 86 -1.09 23.26 -8.14
CA TYR A 86 -1.41 23.09 -9.56
C TYR A 86 -0.46 23.97 -10.39
N LEU A 87 0.27 23.36 -11.30
CA LEU A 87 0.99 24.08 -12.35
C LEU A 87 -0.02 24.41 -13.46
N ASP A 88 -0.40 25.66 -13.56
CA ASP A 88 -1.09 26.15 -14.74
C ASP A 88 -0.14 26.07 -15.95
N GLY A 89 -0.39 25.12 -16.84
CA GLY A 89 0.44 24.88 -18.03
C GLY A 89 0.56 26.06 -18.99
N LYS A 90 -0.24 27.13 -18.81
CA LYS A 90 -0.15 28.37 -19.59
C LYS A 90 0.70 29.46 -18.94
N THR A 91 0.77 29.49 -17.62
CA THR A 91 1.43 30.61 -16.90
C THR A 91 2.61 30.17 -16.05
N LEU A 92 2.86 28.86 -15.92
CA LEU A 92 3.89 28.26 -15.02
C LEU A 92 3.80 28.77 -13.57
N LYS A 93 2.66 29.33 -13.17
CA LYS A 93 2.42 29.78 -11.79
C LYS A 93 1.86 28.65 -10.95
N VAL A 94 2.47 28.43 -9.81
CA VAL A 94 1.99 27.47 -8.81
C VAL A 94 0.78 28.07 -8.09
N ASN A 95 -0.41 27.57 -8.38
CA ASN A 95 -1.61 27.94 -7.64
C ASN A 95 -1.72 27.06 -6.40
N LYS A 96 -1.49 27.63 -5.22
CA LYS A 96 -1.56 26.94 -3.93
C LYS A 96 -2.98 26.64 -3.44
N GLU A 97 -3.99 27.05 -4.17
CA GLU A 97 -5.42 26.85 -3.84
C GLU A 97 -6.03 25.63 -4.55
N ALA A 98 -5.29 25.01 -5.45
CA ALA A 98 -5.74 23.80 -6.12
C ALA A 98 -5.60 22.58 -5.21
N LEU A 99 -6.65 21.77 -5.15
CA LEU A 99 -6.67 20.46 -4.52
C LEU A 99 -6.55 19.40 -5.61
N ASN A 100 -5.55 18.56 -5.50
CA ASN A 100 -5.41 17.37 -6.33
C ASN A 100 -5.09 16.18 -5.42
N GLU A 101 -6.06 15.29 -5.27
CA GLU A 101 -5.97 14.16 -4.36
C GLU A 101 -6.30 12.86 -5.10
N ILE A 102 -5.36 11.93 -5.08
CA ILE A 102 -5.54 10.57 -5.60
C ILE A 102 -5.66 9.63 -4.41
N THR A 103 -6.69 8.78 -4.46
CA THR A 103 -6.94 7.72 -3.49
C THR A 103 -7.06 6.40 -4.23
N ILE A 104 -6.31 5.38 -3.81
CA ILE A 104 -6.37 4.04 -4.37
C ILE A 104 -6.48 3.04 -3.24
N HIS A 105 -7.41 2.10 -3.37
CA HIS A 105 -7.62 1.00 -2.44
C HIS A 105 -7.03 -0.27 -3.02
N TYR A 106 -6.04 -0.83 -2.34
CA TYR A 106 -5.33 -2.04 -2.74
C TYR A 106 -5.70 -3.22 -1.86
N LEU A 107 -5.82 -4.38 -2.48
CA LEU A 107 -5.70 -5.67 -1.81
C LEU A 107 -4.28 -6.16 -2.07
N GLN A 108 -3.50 -6.38 -1.01
CA GLN A 108 -2.08 -6.71 -1.06
C GLN A 108 -1.83 -8.09 -0.44
N ILE A 109 -0.96 -8.85 -1.08
CA ILE A 109 -0.44 -10.14 -0.59
C ILE A 109 1.05 -9.96 -0.35
N PRO A 110 1.50 -9.77 0.91
CA PRO A 110 2.91 -9.78 1.25
C PRO A 110 3.44 -11.23 1.30
N VAL A 111 4.71 -11.40 0.92
CA VAL A 111 5.45 -12.66 1.05
C VAL A 111 6.78 -12.34 1.71
N ASN A 112 6.84 -12.45 3.03
CA ASN A 112 7.97 -12.01 3.82
C ASN A 112 8.76 -13.19 4.40
N VAL A 113 10.03 -12.96 4.60
CA VAL A 113 10.88 -13.75 5.49
C VAL A 113 11.27 -12.87 6.66
N GLY A 114 11.18 -13.41 7.86
CA GLY A 114 11.45 -12.65 9.07
C GLY A 114 12.23 -13.45 10.11
N TYR A 115 12.82 -12.72 11.03
CA TYR A 115 13.51 -13.27 12.18
C TYR A 115 12.93 -12.70 13.47
N ARG A 116 12.58 -13.58 14.41
CA ARG A 116 12.00 -13.23 15.70
C ARG A 116 13.00 -13.56 16.82
N LEU A 117 13.32 -12.53 17.61
CA LEU A 117 14.18 -12.61 18.78
C LEU A 117 13.31 -12.57 20.04
N SER A 118 13.42 -13.57 20.92
CA SER A 118 12.80 -13.53 22.23
C SER A 118 13.77 -12.86 23.21
N LEU A 119 13.43 -11.66 23.65
CA LEU A 119 14.22 -10.90 24.63
C LEU A 119 13.90 -11.37 26.04
N THR A 120 12.63 -11.63 26.31
CA THR A 120 12.11 -12.25 27.53
C THR A 120 10.98 -13.22 27.15
N PRO A 121 10.43 -14.01 28.09
CA PRO A 121 9.26 -14.84 27.80
C PRO A 121 8.05 -14.07 27.27
N SER A 122 7.90 -12.79 27.62
CA SER A 122 6.77 -11.95 27.22
C SER A 122 7.11 -10.90 26.18
N ILE A 123 8.40 -10.61 25.92
CA ILE A 123 8.83 -9.57 24.99
C ILE A 123 9.61 -10.21 23.85
N ARG A 124 9.12 -10.01 22.63
CA ARG A 124 9.76 -10.49 21.40
C ARG A 124 9.90 -9.33 20.42
N PHE A 125 11.02 -9.27 19.76
CA PHE A 125 11.28 -8.35 18.67
C PHE A 125 11.34 -9.14 17.37
N ALA A 126 10.78 -8.63 16.28
CA ALA A 126 10.86 -9.27 14.97
C ALA A 126 11.15 -8.27 13.88
N LEU A 127 11.91 -8.71 12.90
CA LEU A 127 12.15 -8.04 11.63
C LEU A 127 11.68 -8.93 10.51
N GLN A 128 11.05 -8.36 9.50
CA GLN A 128 10.68 -9.10 8.29
C GLN A 128 10.86 -8.23 7.06
N THR A 129 11.09 -8.86 5.92
CA THR A 129 11.21 -8.20 4.63
C THR A 129 10.82 -9.17 3.52
N GLY A 130 10.35 -8.63 2.39
CA GLY A 130 10.00 -9.44 1.24
C GLY A 130 9.19 -8.68 0.20
N PRO A 131 8.93 -9.32 -0.94
CA PRO A 131 8.08 -8.76 -1.98
C PRO A 131 6.61 -8.72 -1.55
N TYR A 132 5.87 -7.80 -2.15
CA TYR A 132 4.42 -7.80 -2.12
C TYR A 132 3.83 -7.73 -3.52
N PHE A 133 2.62 -8.25 -3.65
CA PHE A 133 1.80 -8.19 -4.86
C PHE A 133 0.48 -7.55 -4.49
N ALA A 134 0.07 -6.53 -5.22
CA ALA A 134 -1.16 -5.82 -4.92
C ALA A 134 -2.03 -5.60 -6.16
N VAL A 135 -3.34 -5.58 -5.95
CA VAL A 135 -4.32 -5.24 -6.97
C VAL A 135 -5.23 -4.13 -6.47
N ALA A 136 -5.37 -3.09 -7.27
CA ALA A 136 -6.27 -1.99 -6.97
C ALA A 136 -7.73 -2.40 -7.18
N LEU A 137 -8.52 -2.33 -6.12
CA LEU A 137 -9.95 -2.61 -6.13
C LEU A 137 -10.76 -1.41 -6.63
N GLY A 138 -10.26 -0.19 -6.37
CA GLY A 138 -10.87 1.06 -6.81
C GLY A 138 -9.92 2.22 -6.58
N GLY A 139 -10.15 3.33 -7.29
CA GLY A 139 -9.39 4.54 -7.10
C GLY A 139 -10.12 5.75 -7.64
N THR A 140 -9.96 6.88 -6.95
CA THR A 140 -10.58 8.15 -7.28
C THR A 140 -9.55 9.26 -7.32
N GLN A 141 -9.73 10.19 -8.25
CA GLN A 141 -9.01 11.45 -8.28
C GLN A 141 -10.00 12.58 -8.02
N ASN A 142 -9.74 13.39 -7.03
CA ASN A 142 -10.47 14.60 -6.71
C ASN A 142 -9.65 15.81 -7.13
N THR A 143 -10.18 16.62 -8.04
CA THR A 143 -9.54 17.84 -8.52
C THR A 143 -10.50 19.01 -8.34
N GLY A 144 -10.05 20.10 -7.75
CA GLY A 144 -10.87 21.29 -7.53
C GLY A 144 -10.05 22.48 -7.02
N LEU A 145 -10.70 23.63 -6.92
CA LEU A 145 -10.17 24.81 -6.23
C LEU A 145 -10.80 24.86 -4.83
N LYS A 146 -9.99 25.09 -3.79
CA LYS A 146 -10.47 25.21 -2.40
C LYS A 146 -11.49 26.34 -2.20
N THR A 147 -11.48 27.33 -3.10
CA THR A 147 -12.33 28.52 -3.03
C THR A 147 -13.69 28.36 -3.70
N THR A 148 -13.89 27.31 -4.48
CA THR A 148 -15.16 27.04 -5.14
C THR A 148 -15.57 25.60 -4.82
N ASP A 149 -16.81 25.36 -4.41
CA ASP A 149 -17.37 24.01 -4.09
C ASP A 149 -17.40 23.03 -5.30
N ALA A 150 -16.69 23.35 -6.36
CA ALA A 150 -16.60 22.55 -7.58
C ALA A 150 -15.44 21.55 -7.52
N VAL A 151 -15.53 20.57 -6.61
CA VAL A 151 -14.65 19.40 -6.64
C VAL A 151 -15.21 18.38 -7.61
N LYS A 152 -14.46 18.06 -8.67
CA LYS A 152 -14.77 16.97 -9.59
C LYS A 152 -14.07 15.70 -9.15
N SER A 153 -14.81 14.60 -9.07
CA SER A 153 -14.30 13.28 -8.72
C SER A 153 -14.33 12.38 -9.97
N PHE A 154 -13.21 11.73 -10.25
CA PHE A 154 -13.02 10.86 -11.41
C PHE A 154 -12.58 9.47 -10.98
N ASP A 155 -13.05 8.42 -11.66
CA ASP A 155 -12.54 7.06 -11.51
C ASP A 155 -11.28 6.90 -12.36
N ILE A 156 -10.10 6.78 -11.69
CA ILE A 156 -8.79 6.73 -12.36
C ILE A 156 -8.60 5.49 -13.25
N PHE A 157 -9.40 4.44 -13.04
CA PHE A 157 -9.33 3.22 -13.84
C PHE A 157 -10.24 3.25 -15.06
N LYS A 158 -11.16 4.20 -15.12
CA LYS A 158 -12.05 4.43 -16.28
C LYS A 158 -11.66 5.64 -17.09
N GLU A 159 -11.33 6.72 -16.40
CA GLU A 159 -11.13 8.06 -16.96
C GLU A 159 -9.67 8.49 -17.03
N GLY A 160 -8.76 7.69 -16.42
CA GLY A 160 -7.33 7.98 -16.38
C GLY A 160 -6.89 8.85 -15.19
N VAL A 161 -5.57 9.03 -15.08
CA VAL A 161 -4.94 9.88 -14.07
C VAL A 161 -4.47 11.16 -14.74
N PHE A 162 -4.87 12.33 -14.23
CA PHE A 162 -4.54 13.65 -14.81
C PHE A 162 -4.94 13.82 -16.28
N GLY A 163 -5.98 13.10 -16.75
CA GLY A 163 -6.38 13.13 -18.17
C GLY A 163 -5.45 12.34 -19.10
N LEU A 164 -4.54 11.57 -18.53
CA LEU A 164 -3.71 10.58 -19.22
C LEU A 164 -4.42 9.22 -19.23
N ASP A 165 -3.76 8.18 -19.75
CA ASP A 165 -4.33 6.83 -19.85
C ASP A 165 -4.70 6.22 -18.50
N LYS A 166 -5.50 5.13 -18.56
CA LYS A 166 -6.00 4.41 -17.40
C LYS A 166 -4.88 3.98 -16.47
N ALA A 167 -5.10 4.10 -15.15
CA ALA A 167 -4.12 3.66 -14.16
C ALA A 167 -3.91 2.14 -14.21
N ASN A 168 -2.68 1.72 -13.91
CA ASN A 168 -2.38 0.31 -13.73
C ASN A 168 -3.00 -0.18 -12.42
N ARG A 169 -3.74 -1.31 -12.49
CA ARG A 169 -4.36 -1.92 -11.31
C ARG A 169 -3.38 -2.76 -10.49
N PHE A 170 -2.29 -3.23 -11.10
CA PHE A 170 -1.32 -4.07 -10.42
C PHE A 170 -0.19 -3.22 -9.86
N ASP A 171 0.21 -3.54 -8.63
CA ASP A 171 1.42 -3.01 -8.00
C ASP A 171 2.24 -4.17 -7.45
N VAL A 172 3.55 -4.09 -7.63
CA VAL A 172 4.53 -5.03 -7.10
C VAL A 172 5.64 -4.20 -6.48
N GLY A 173 6.08 -4.61 -5.33
CA GLY A 173 7.13 -3.90 -4.63
C GLY A 173 7.81 -4.75 -3.58
N TRP A 174 8.56 -4.08 -2.75
CA TRP A 174 9.32 -4.68 -1.65
C TRP A 174 9.00 -3.96 -0.34
N GLY A 175 8.74 -4.75 0.70
CA GLY A 175 8.42 -4.25 2.03
C GLY A 175 9.44 -4.69 3.08
N ALA A 176 9.53 -3.90 4.13
CA ALA A 176 10.25 -4.27 5.36
C ALA A 176 9.50 -3.72 6.58
N SER A 177 9.49 -4.49 7.66
CA SER A 177 8.87 -4.04 8.91
C SER A 177 9.57 -4.58 10.14
N ALA A 178 9.44 -3.82 11.22
CA ALA A 178 9.88 -4.17 12.57
C ALA A 178 8.66 -4.27 13.49
N MET A 179 8.65 -5.27 14.36
CA MET A 179 7.55 -5.52 15.30
C MET A 179 8.08 -5.73 16.70
N LEU A 180 7.38 -5.16 17.67
CA LEU A 180 7.63 -5.39 19.09
C LEU A 180 6.39 -6.03 19.72
N TYR A 181 6.53 -7.27 20.17
CA TYR A 181 5.47 -8.03 20.82
C TYR A 181 5.56 -7.91 22.34
N LEU A 182 4.41 -7.68 22.95
CA LEU A 182 4.17 -7.70 24.40
C LEU A 182 3.08 -8.76 24.67
N GLY A 183 3.51 -10.00 24.89
CA GLY A 183 2.59 -11.15 24.89
C GLY A 183 1.98 -11.39 23.53
N SER A 184 0.65 -11.30 23.41
CA SER A 184 -0.12 -11.45 22.16
C SER A 184 -0.32 -10.14 21.40
N ILE A 185 -0.15 -8.99 22.03
CA ILE A 185 -0.28 -7.67 21.38
C ILE A 185 1.08 -7.28 20.81
N TYR A 186 1.08 -6.62 19.64
CA TYR A 186 2.31 -6.07 19.08
C TYR A 186 2.07 -4.73 18.40
N GLY A 187 3.13 -3.90 18.44
CA GLY A 187 3.26 -2.73 17.59
C GLY A 187 4.12 -3.05 16.37
N THR A 188 3.78 -2.49 15.22
CA THR A 188 4.55 -2.61 13.98
C THR A 188 4.86 -1.23 13.41
N ILE A 189 6.02 -1.12 12.79
CA ILE A 189 6.40 -0.03 11.91
C ILE A 189 7.01 -0.64 10.65
N GLY A 190 6.62 -0.16 9.49
CA GLY A 190 7.13 -0.70 8.23
C GLY A 190 7.09 0.31 7.09
N ALA A 191 7.71 -0.09 6.00
CA ALA A 191 7.73 0.68 4.77
C ALA A 191 7.63 -0.26 3.56
N ASP A 192 6.88 0.18 2.53
CA ASP A 192 6.74 -0.51 1.26
C ASP A 192 7.18 0.41 0.12
N PHE A 193 7.89 -0.14 -0.83
CA PHE A 193 8.41 0.54 -2.01
C PHE A 193 7.87 -0.14 -3.27
N GLY A 194 6.98 0.54 -3.99
CA GLY A 194 6.42 0.07 -5.26
C GLY A 194 7.43 0.20 -6.41
N PHE A 195 7.47 -0.79 -7.27
CA PHE A 195 8.35 -0.82 -8.44
C PHE A 195 7.61 -0.45 -9.72
N LEU A 196 6.31 -0.71 -9.79
CA LEU A 196 5.52 -0.47 -10.97
C LEU A 196 5.10 1.00 -11.09
N ASN A 197 4.98 1.46 -12.32
CA ASN A 197 4.43 2.77 -12.62
C ASN A 197 2.89 2.68 -12.54
N VAL A 198 2.29 3.51 -11.70
CA VAL A 198 0.83 3.60 -11.55
C VAL A 198 0.18 4.24 -12.79
N ALA A 199 0.85 5.21 -13.42
CA ALA A 199 0.38 5.84 -14.65
C ALA A 199 0.83 5.01 -15.87
N GLN A 200 -0.11 4.45 -16.64
CA GLN A 200 0.21 3.87 -17.94
C GLN A 200 0.32 5.01 -18.96
N THR A 201 1.40 5.04 -19.72
CA THR A 201 1.53 5.90 -20.91
C THR A 201 1.35 5.03 -22.13
N ASP A 202 0.27 5.24 -22.89
CA ASP A 202 0.06 4.60 -24.19
C ASP A 202 1.03 5.25 -25.21
N PRO A 203 1.81 4.47 -25.97
CA PRO A 203 2.76 5.01 -26.95
C PRO A 203 2.12 5.73 -28.14
N SER A 204 0.79 5.73 -28.26
CA SER A 204 0.08 6.29 -29.43
C SER A 204 -0.52 7.69 -29.25
N GLY A 205 -0.32 8.36 -28.09
CA GLY A 205 -0.92 9.67 -27.79
C GLY A 205 0.09 10.80 -27.60
N ILE A 206 -0.38 11.93 -27.09
CA ILE A 206 0.41 13.12 -26.68
C ILE A 206 1.54 12.75 -25.68
N ALA A 207 1.53 11.54 -25.16
CA ALA A 207 2.50 10.90 -24.31
C ALA A 207 3.92 10.82 -24.89
N ASP A 208 4.12 11.05 -26.18
CA ASP A 208 5.47 11.07 -26.77
C ASP A 208 6.32 12.25 -26.26
N GLN A 209 5.65 13.29 -25.76
CA GLN A 209 6.34 14.43 -25.11
C GLN A 209 6.61 14.20 -23.63
N ILE A 210 6.02 13.13 -23.01
CA ILE A 210 6.14 12.81 -21.58
C ILE A 210 6.79 11.41 -21.40
N LYS A 211 7.57 10.97 -22.37
CA LYS A 211 8.35 9.74 -22.28
C LYS A 211 9.32 9.82 -21.09
N GLY A 212 9.10 8.95 -20.10
CA GLY A 212 9.98 8.87 -18.93
C GLY A 212 9.32 9.29 -17.61
N LEU A 213 8.04 9.65 -17.60
CA LEU A 213 7.31 9.96 -16.38
C LEU A 213 6.98 8.67 -15.63
N SER A 214 7.51 8.51 -14.43
CA SER A 214 7.25 7.38 -13.56
C SER A 214 6.65 7.84 -12.24
N LEU A 215 5.43 7.40 -11.94
CA LEU A 215 4.76 7.62 -10.67
C LEU A 215 4.86 6.33 -9.83
N LYS A 216 5.72 6.31 -8.84
CA LYS A 216 5.90 5.18 -7.93
C LYS A 216 5.34 5.51 -6.56
N ASN A 217 4.68 4.53 -5.95
CA ASN A 217 4.16 4.62 -4.61
C ASN A 217 5.19 4.14 -3.60
N SER A 218 5.41 4.93 -2.56
CA SER A 218 6.14 4.50 -1.36
C SER A 218 5.27 4.78 -0.16
N THR A 219 5.25 3.87 0.80
CA THR A 219 4.45 4.03 2.02
C THR A 219 5.28 3.76 3.25
N VAL A 220 4.95 4.46 4.33
CA VAL A 220 5.38 4.13 5.69
C VAL A 220 4.11 3.89 6.50
N TYR A 221 4.10 2.88 7.32
CA TYR A 221 2.95 2.56 8.16
C TYR A 221 3.34 2.27 9.60
N ILE A 222 2.41 2.52 10.49
CA ILE A 222 2.48 2.16 11.90
C ILE A 222 1.21 1.39 12.20
N GLY A 223 1.29 0.32 12.99
CA GLY A 223 0.14 -0.49 13.31
C GLY A 223 0.17 -1.07 14.71
N LEU A 224 -0.99 -1.47 15.15
CA LEU A 224 -1.18 -2.35 16.31
C LEU A 224 -1.79 -3.65 15.83
N GLY A 225 -1.37 -4.75 16.43
CA GLY A 225 -1.87 -6.06 16.07
C GLY A 225 -2.01 -7.01 17.24
N TYR A 226 -2.65 -8.12 16.95
CA TYR A 226 -2.85 -9.24 17.86
C TYR A 226 -2.39 -10.53 17.19
N CYS A 227 -1.64 -11.34 17.91
CA CYS A 227 -1.14 -12.64 17.51
C CYS A 227 -1.86 -13.72 18.32
N PHE A 228 -2.52 -14.64 17.62
CA PHE A 228 -3.29 -15.73 18.22
C PHE A 228 -2.40 -16.91 18.60
#